data_60d4937fa6e8895f4c96958ed243d0f0
#
_entry.id   60d4937fa6e8895f4c96958ed243d0f0
#
_cell.length_a   1.000
_cell.length_b   1.000
_cell.length_c   1.000
_cell.angle_alpha   90.00
_cell.angle_beta   90.00
_cell.angle_gamma   90.00
#
_symmetry.space_group_name_H-M   'P 1'
#
loop_
_entity.id
_entity.type
_entity.pdbx_description
1 polymer ?
#
loop_
_entity_poly.entity_id
_entity_poly.type
_entity_poly.pdbx_seq_one_letter_code
_entity_poly.pdbx_strand_id
1 'polypeptide(L)'
;MTRLHEWAQAQPDKTAFVMADTDARLSYRELDERADAVAHWLISLGLVEGDSIALLLENQLRTFELWWGARRAGVYYVPISTLLTAGEVAYILRDCGARLLVSSQTMADLASATLQSLDPQQTALRFMLDGAAPGFLGLDDELATFRGRGALPERKVGREFMYSSGTTGFPKGICRPMLPYERRHELPELEKKLRNMFQLDQHSVFLSPSPLYHATGRFNTRTIECGGTCVVMPRFEARAALAAITQHRTTHGHWVPTMFARLLALSDDVKSAFDLGSQRMALHAAAPCPPQVKRAMIDWWGPIIHEYYGGSENLGVTYIDTPQWLAHPGSVGRPISGEVHILSEQNQTTELPAGEIGLIYFGGGVSFQYHNDAQKTASVFNPSGWGTYGDLGHLDAEGFLYISDRRTDLIISGGVNIYPQEVENVLAGHATVEQVAVIGVPHPDFGQQVKAVVQLKSGVDAGAALADKLMAWCTARLSRIKCPRSVDFIDALPRNENGKLQKRVLRDAYAVSGTN
;
A
#
# COMPACT_ATOMS: atom_id res chain seq x y z
N MET A 1 14.47 17.22 -3.59
CA MET A 1 13.49 16.73 -4.60
C MET A 1 13.92 17.00 -6.04
N THR A 2 15.03 17.61 -6.28
CA THR A 2 15.59 17.86 -7.62
C THR A 2 16.85 17.05 -7.88
N ARG A 3 17.11 16.03 -7.05
CA ARG A 3 18.24 15.12 -7.25
C ARG A 3 18.15 14.32 -8.55
N LEU A 4 16.97 14.21 -9.17
CA LEU A 4 16.85 13.63 -10.50
C LEU A 4 17.72 14.40 -11.50
N HIS A 5 17.66 15.73 -11.53
CA HIS A 5 18.49 16.55 -12.42
C HIS A 5 19.99 16.39 -12.13
N GLU A 6 20.38 16.40 -10.85
CA GLU A 6 21.77 16.16 -10.43
C GLU A 6 22.28 14.78 -10.94
N TRP A 7 21.45 13.74 -10.79
CA TRP A 7 21.78 12.39 -11.28
C TRP A 7 21.79 12.31 -12.81
N ALA A 8 20.86 13.00 -13.49
CA ALA A 8 20.85 13.09 -14.95
C ALA A 8 22.11 13.76 -15.50
N GLN A 9 22.69 14.72 -14.78
CA GLN A 9 23.98 15.32 -15.13
C GLN A 9 25.17 14.39 -14.80
N ALA A 10 25.14 13.75 -13.62
CA ALA A 10 26.26 12.94 -13.15
C ALA A 10 26.35 11.57 -13.85
N GLN A 11 25.20 10.95 -14.15
CA GLN A 11 25.09 9.60 -14.71
C GLN A 11 23.95 9.54 -15.77
N PRO A 12 24.03 10.32 -16.87
CA PRO A 12 22.94 10.50 -17.83
C PRO A 12 22.41 9.21 -18.45
N ASP A 13 23.31 8.30 -18.79
CA ASP A 13 22.98 7.07 -19.51
C ASP A 13 22.65 5.90 -18.58
N LYS A 14 22.72 6.12 -17.24
CA LYS A 14 22.31 5.12 -16.27
C LYS A 14 20.80 4.89 -16.36
N THR A 15 20.40 3.61 -16.32
CA THR A 15 18.98 3.24 -16.24
C THR A 15 18.37 3.72 -14.93
N ALA A 16 17.35 4.56 -14.99
CA ALA A 16 16.52 4.95 -13.87
C ALA A 16 15.40 3.92 -13.65
N PHE A 17 14.69 3.56 -14.71
CA PHE A 17 13.61 2.58 -14.68
C PHE A 17 13.75 1.56 -15.78
N VAL A 18 13.31 0.32 -15.49
CA VAL A 18 13.18 -0.75 -16.47
C VAL A 18 11.90 -1.56 -16.19
N MET A 19 11.17 -1.92 -17.24
CA MET A 19 10.05 -2.86 -17.14
C MET A 19 10.58 -4.28 -17.08
N ALA A 20 10.11 -5.04 -16.10
CA ALA A 20 10.59 -6.40 -15.84
C ALA A 20 10.23 -7.42 -16.92
N ASP A 21 9.18 -7.17 -17.70
CA ASP A 21 8.67 -8.08 -18.74
C ASP A 21 9.22 -7.78 -20.14
N THR A 22 9.36 -6.51 -20.48
CA THR A 22 9.74 -6.08 -21.83
C THR A 22 11.19 -5.61 -21.93
N ASP A 23 11.87 -5.43 -20.80
CA ASP A 23 13.19 -4.77 -20.69
C ASP A 23 13.21 -3.35 -21.27
N ALA A 24 12.04 -2.73 -21.50
CA ALA A 24 11.96 -1.33 -21.88
C ALA A 24 12.57 -0.46 -20.78
N ARG A 25 13.47 0.45 -21.17
CA ARG A 25 14.30 1.22 -20.24
C ARG A 25 14.07 2.71 -20.39
N LEU A 26 14.27 3.42 -19.29
CA LEU A 26 14.28 4.88 -19.23
C LEU A 26 15.53 5.30 -18.46
N SER A 27 16.44 6.02 -19.13
CA SER A 27 17.66 6.54 -18.49
C SER A 27 17.34 7.77 -17.62
N TYR A 28 18.31 8.17 -16.79
CA TYR A 28 18.20 9.38 -15.98
C TYR A 28 18.05 10.63 -16.84
N ARG A 29 18.78 10.75 -17.95
CA ARG A 29 18.67 11.84 -18.92
C ARG A 29 17.28 11.90 -19.53
N GLU A 30 16.79 10.78 -20.07
CA GLU A 30 15.48 10.71 -20.69
C GLU A 30 14.36 11.06 -19.71
N LEU A 31 14.42 10.53 -18.47
CA LEU A 31 13.45 10.85 -17.44
C LEU A 31 13.44 12.35 -17.10
N ASP A 32 14.61 12.95 -16.99
CA ASP A 32 14.80 14.38 -16.68
C ASP A 32 14.21 15.26 -17.78
N GLU A 33 14.57 15.00 -19.05
CA GLU A 33 14.08 15.73 -20.22
C GLU A 33 12.57 15.57 -20.43
N ARG A 34 12.03 14.36 -20.25
CA ARG A 34 10.60 14.08 -20.38
C ARG A 34 9.80 14.67 -19.24
N ALA A 35 10.33 14.68 -18.02
CA ALA A 35 9.70 15.37 -16.89
C ALA A 35 9.62 16.88 -17.11
N ASP A 36 10.65 17.50 -17.70
CA ASP A 36 10.61 18.92 -18.09
C ASP A 36 9.56 19.20 -19.17
N ALA A 37 9.48 18.34 -20.19
CA ALA A 37 8.45 18.45 -21.23
C ALA A 37 7.04 18.37 -20.63
N VAL A 38 6.78 17.43 -19.73
CA VAL A 38 5.50 17.32 -19.00
C VAL A 38 5.23 18.58 -18.18
N ALA A 39 6.23 19.11 -17.46
CA ALA A 39 6.04 20.32 -16.67
C ALA A 39 5.68 21.54 -17.54
N HIS A 40 6.39 21.75 -18.65
CA HIS A 40 6.08 22.81 -19.61
C HIS A 40 4.68 22.65 -20.21
N TRP A 41 4.30 21.42 -20.57
CA TRP A 41 2.98 21.10 -21.06
C TRP A 41 1.89 21.45 -20.03
N LEU A 42 2.00 20.99 -18.79
CA LEU A 42 1.03 21.30 -17.73
C LEU A 42 0.86 22.80 -17.52
N ILE A 43 1.96 23.54 -17.52
CA ILE A 43 1.95 25.01 -17.40
C ILE A 43 1.25 25.65 -18.60
N SER A 44 1.50 25.16 -19.82
CA SER A 44 0.88 25.69 -21.04
C SER A 44 -0.65 25.48 -21.11
N LEU A 45 -1.14 24.42 -20.44
CA LEU A 45 -2.57 24.18 -20.26
C LEU A 45 -3.22 25.10 -19.21
N GLY A 46 -2.45 26.02 -18.61
CA GLY A 46 -2.94 26.97 -17.62
C GLY A 46 -3.11 26.37 -16.22
N LEU A 47 -2.44 25.26 -15.90
CA LEU A 47 -2.42 24.74 -14.52
C LEU A 47 -1.55 25.63 -13.65
N VAL A 48 -2.07 25.95 -12.47
CA VAL A 48 -1.39 26.77 -11.46
C VAL A 48 -0.96 25.91 -10.26
N GLU A 49 -0.13 26.48 -9.40
CA GLU A 49 0.29 25.81 -8.15
C GLU A 49 -0.91 25.39 -7.31
N GLY A 50 -0.94 24.13 -6.92
CA GLY A 50 -2.02 23.57 -6.11
C GLY A 50 -3.14 22.91 -6.91
N ASP A 51 -3.19 23.09 -8.23
CA ASP A 51 -4.10 22.31 -9.08
C ASP A 51 -3.81 20.81 -8.96
N SER A 52 -4.81 19.98 -9.24
CA SER A 52 -4.67 18.52 -9.26
C SER A 52 -4.80 17.95 -10.66
N ILE A 53 -3.95 16.97 -10.97
CA ILE A 53 -4.07 16.10 -12.14
C ILE A 53 -4.32 14.66 -11.69
N ALA A 54 -5.19 13.95 -12.38
CA ALA A 54 -5.53 12.57 -12.10
C ALA A 54 -4.85 11.63 -13.10
N LEU A 55 -4.32 10.51 -12.61
CA LEU A 55 -3.57 9.54 -13.39
C LEU A 55 -4.20 8.15 -13.21
N LEU A 56 -4.98 7.72 -14.19
CA LEU A 56 -5.58 6.38 -14.25
C LEU A 56 -4.74 5.51 -15.18
N LEU A 57 -3.66 4.95 -14.63
CA LEU A 57 -2.62 4.25 -15.37
C LEU A 57 -2.25 2.93 -14.69
N GLU A 58 -2.05 1.89 -15.49
CA GLU A 58 -1.35 0.68 -15.08
C GLU A 58 0.14 0.97 -14.80
N ASN A 59 0.88 -0.04 -14.30
CA ASN A 59 2.32 0.08 -14.09
C ASN A 59 3.04 0.21 -15.45
N GLN A 60 3.58 1.39 -15.73
CA GLN A 60 4.33 1.69 -16.95
C GLN A 60 5.34 2.84 -16.72
N LEU A 61 6.34 2.96 -17.60
CA LEU A 61 7.42 3.95 -17.46
C LEU A 61 6.92 5.39 -17.57
N ARG A 62 5.88 5.64 -18.40
CA ARG A 62 5.29 6.97 -18.61
C ARG A 62 4.70 7.58 -17.33
N THR A 63 4.29 6.73 -16.38
CA THR A 63 3.81 7.18 -15.06
C THR A 63 4.85 8.06 -14.35
N PHE A 64 6.13 7.72 -14.47
CA PHE A 64 7.20 8.46 -13.80
C PHE A 64 7.49 9.82 -14.44
N GLU A 65 7.39 9.92 -15.76
CA GLU A 65 7.49 11.19 -16.47
C GLU A 65 6.44 12.18 -15.97
N LEU A 66 5.18 11.70 -15.85
CA LEU A 66 4.05 12.49 -15.35
C LEU A 66 4.23 12.89 -13.88
N TRP A 67 4.72 11.99 -13.02
CA TRP A 67 4.96 12.30 -11.60
C TRP A 67 6.03 13.39 -11.42
N TRP A 68 7.18 13.25 -12.09
CA TRP A 68 8.25 14.25 -11.99
C TRP A 68 7.87 15.56 -12.68
N GLY A 69 7.14 15.50 -13.79
CA GLY A 69 6.61 16.70 -14.45
C GLY A 69 5.61 17.46 -13.58
N ALA A 70 4.67 16.76 -12.97
CA ALA A 70 3.74 17.35 -12.00
C ALA A 70 4.45 18.00 -10.81
N ARG A 71 5.49 17.32 -10.27
CA ARG A 71 6.32 17.87 -9.19
C ARG A 71 7.01 19.16 -9.58
N ARG A 72 7.52 19.27 -10.84
CA ARG A 72 8.17 20.47 -11.37
C ARG A 72 7.18 21.59 -11.70
N ALA A 73 5.99 21.21 -12.16
CA ALA A 73 4.92 22.17 -12.47
C ALA A 73 4.23 22.75 -11.22
N GLY A 74 4.52 22.23 -10.01
CA GLY A 74 3.88 22.69 -8.78
C GLY A 74 2.43 22.24 -8.65
N VAL A 75 2.07 21.08 -9.20
CA VAL A 75 0.70 20.54 -9.14
C VAL A 75 0.66 19.22 -8.35
N TYR A 76 -0.51 18.89 -7.81
CA TYR A 76 -0.75 17.58 -7.22
C TYR A 76 -0.99 16.55 -8.31
N TYR A 77 -0.41 15.36 -8.16
CA TYR A 77 -0.77 14.20 -8.98
C TYR A 77 -1.49 13.17 -8.12
N VAL A 78 -2.63 12.70 -8.63
CA VAL A 78 -3.53 11.76 -7.97
C VAL A 78 -3.43 10.43 -8.71
N PRO A 79 -2.57 9.49 -8.25
CA PRO A 79 -2.55 8.16 -8.84
C PRO A 79 -3.82 7.42 -8.44
N ILE A 80 -4.59 6.99 -9.44
CA ILE A 80 -5.87 6.31 -9.26
C ILE A 80 -5.68 4.81 -9.49
N SER A 81 -6.25 4.01 -8.60
CA SER A 81 -6.27 2.59 -8.77
C SER A 81 -7.06 2.14 -10.01
N THR A 82 -6.48 1.23 -10.76
CA THR A 82 -7.03 0.68 -12.00
C THR A 82 -8.14 -0.36 -11.78
N LEU A 83 -8.37 -0.78 -10.53
CA LEU A 83 -9.38 -1.78 -10.16
C LEU A 83 -10.66 -1.15 -9.56
N LEU A 84 -10.71 0.19 -9.46
CA LEU A 84 -11.90 0.90 -9.01
C LEU A 84 -13.00 0.84 -10.07
N THR A 85 -14.23 0.96 -9.61
CA THR A 85 -15.37 1.15 -10.51
C THR A 85 -15.38 2.56 -11.11
N ALA A 86 -16.03 2.74 -12.25
CA ALA A 86 -16.16 4.06 -12.88
C ALA A 86 -16.77 5.11 -11.93
N GLY A 87 -17.73 4.73 -11.09
CA GLY A 87 -18.33 5.60 -10.08
C GLY A 87 -17.34 6.05 -9.00
N GLU A 88 -16.45 5.17 -8.53
CA GLU A 88 -15.40 5.49 -7.55
C GLU A 88 -14.32 6.38 -8.16
N VAL A 89 -13.92 6.12 -9.41
CA VAL A 89 -12.99 6.99 -10.14
C VAL A 89 -13.61 8.38 -10.31
N ALA A 90 -14.87 8.47 -10.76
CA ALA A 90 -15.59 9.73 -10.90
C ALA A 90 -15.71 10.49 -9.56
N TYR A 91 -15.92 9.77 -8.45
CA TYR A 91 -15.89 10.37 -7.11
C TYR A 91 -14.53 11.01 -6.81
N ILE A 92 -13.42 10.28 -7.04
CA ILE A 92 -12.07 10.80 -6.78
C ILE A 92 -11.79 12.04 -7.63
N LEU A 93 -12.16 12.03 -8.92
CA LEU A 93 -11.98 13.18 -9.81
C LEU A 93 -12.71 14.43 -9.31
N ARG A 94 -13.94 14.27 -8.80
CA ARG A 94 -14.72 15.37 -8.20
C ARG A 94 -14.11 15.84 -6.89
N ASP A 95 -13.78 14.92 -6.00
CA ASP A 95 -13.30 15.24 -4.65
C ASP A 95 -11.94 15.95 -4.68
N CYS A 96 -11.00 15.50 -5.51
CA CYS A 96 -9.70 16.15 -5.65
C CYS A 96 -9.71 17.38 -6.58
N GLY A 97 -10.83 17.70 -7.20
CA GLY A 97 -10.94 18.80 -8.16
C GLY A 97 -10.00 18.67 -9.35
N ALA A 98 -9.81 17.44 -9.86
CA ALA A 98 -8.88 17.19 -10.95
C ALA A 98 -9.23 18.01 -12.19
N ARG A 99 -8.35 18.91 -12.61
CA ARG A 99 -8.48 19.70 -13.83
C ARG A 99 -8.15 18.90 -15.08
N LEU A 100 -7.32 17.88 -14.94
CA LEU A 100 -6.81 17.06 -16.01
C LEU A 100 -6.85 15.59 -15.61
N LEU A 101 -7.29 14.72 -16.54
CA LEU A 101 -7.19 13.27 -16.45
C LEU A 101 -6.25 12.76 -17.55
N VAL A 102 -5.24 11.99 -17.14
CA VAL A 102 -4.42 11.18 -18.05
C VAL A 102 -4.76 9.72 -17.84
N SER A 103 -5.03 9.03 -18.94
CA SER A 103 -5.25 7.58 -18.95
C SER A 103 -4.40 6.92 -20.04
N SER A 104 -4.46 5.59 -20.14
CA SER A 104 -3.79 4.78 -21.16
C SER A 104 -4.79 3.99 -21.99
N GLN A 105 -4.36 3.48 -23.15
CA GLN A 105 -5.22 2.60 -23.95
C GLN A 105 -5.69 1.36 -23.19
N THR A 106 -4.86 0.82 -22.29
CA THR A 106 -5.25 -0.30 -21.42
C THR A 106 -6.43 0.04 -20.51
N MET A 107 -6.56 1.29 -20.10
CA MET A 107 -7.62 1.80 -19.21
C MET A 107 -8.75 2.52 -19.95
N ALA A 108 -8.77 2.50 -21.29
CA ALA A 108 -9.71 3.29 -22.10
C ALA A 108 -11.18 3.01 -21.77
N ASP A 109 -11.57 1.76 -21.53
CA ASP A 109 -12.95 1.39 -21.21
C ASP A 109 -13.36 1.97 -19.85
N LEU A 110 -12.52 1.81 -18.82
CA LEU A 110 -12.79 2.37 -17.48
C LEU A 110 -12.81 3.91 -17.52
N ALA A 111 -11.85 4.51 -18.22
CA ALA A 111 -11.79 5.95 -18.38
C ALA A 111 -13.04 6.50 -19.10
N SER A 112 -13.47 5.87 -20.18
CA SER A 112 -14.68 6.25 -20.93
C SER A 112 -15.95 6.08 -20.09
N ALA A 113 -16.09 4.97 -19.37
CA ALA A 113 -17.21 4.74 -18.46
C ALA A 113 -17.24 5.77 -17.30
N THR A 114 -16.06 6.18 -16.83
CA THR A 114 -15.94 7.23 -15.80
C THR A 114 -16.50 8.56 -16.30
N LEU A 115 -16.23 8.94 -17.56
CA LEU A 115 -16.71 10.20 -18.13
C LEU A 115 -18.24 10.28 -18.20
N GLN A 116 -18.93 9.13 -18.37
CA GLN A 116 -20.39 9.08 -18.37
C GLN A 116 -21.00 9.42 -17.00
N SER A 117 -20.19 9.31 -15.92
CA SER A 117 -20.60 9.58 -14.54
C SER A 117 -20.18 10.98 -14.07
N LEU A 118 -19.57 11.81 -14.94
CA LEU A 118 -19.10 13.16 -14.64
C LEU A 118 -19.95 14.22 -15.36
N ASP A 119 -20.08 15.38 -14.73
CA ASP A 119 -20.54 16.58 -15.43
C ASP A 119 -19.55 16.90 -16.58
N PRO A 120 -20.01 17.21 -17.79
CA PRO A 120 -19.15 17.52 -18.94
C PRO A 120 -18.11 18.63 -18.67
N GLN A 121 -18.37 19.54 -17.74
CA GLN A 121 -17.44 20.62 -17.37
C GLN A 121 -16.41 20.19 -16.33
N GLN A 122 -16.61 19.05 -15.66
CA GLN A 122 -15.66 18.51 -14.71
C GLN A 122 -14.54 17.78 -15.45
N THR A 123 -13.28 18.01 -15.05
CA THR A 123 -12.11 17.39 -15.67
C THR A 123 -12.11 17.57 -17.19
N ALA A 124 -12.18 18.83 -17.63
CA ALA A 124 -12.35 19.19 -19.04
C ALA A 124 -11.15 18.77 -19.92
N LEU A 125 -9.94 18.73 -19.35
CA LEU A 125 -8.72 18.31 -20.03
C LEU A 125 -8.52 16.80 -19.87
N ARG A 126 -8.52 16.07 -20.99
CA ARG A 126 -8.49 14.59 -21.01
C ARG A 126 -7.52 14.10 -22.05
N PHE A 127 -6.52 13.35 -21.61
CA PHE A 127 -5.45 12.87 -22.49
C PHE A 127 -5.27 11.36 -22.37
N MET A 128 -4.91 10.73 -23.49
CA MET A 128 -4.67 9.29 -23.58
C MET A 128 -3.22 9.05 -24.01
N LEU A 129 -2.53 8.21 -23.26
CA LEU A 129 -1.24 7.66 -23.64
C LEU A 129 -1.42 6.50 -24.62
N ASP A 130 -0.41 6.28 -25.45
CA ASP A 130 -0.30 5.14 -26.37
C ASP A 130 -1.44 5.07 -27.41
N GLY A 131 -2.01 6.23 -27.78
CA GLY A 131 -3.04 6.34 -28.78
C GLY A 131 -4.12 7.36 -28.48
N ALA A 132 -5.32 7.15 -29.03
CA ALA A 132 -6.49 8.01 -28.86
C ALA A 132 -7.72 7.19 -28.47
N ALA A 133 -8.63 7.78 -27.71
CA ALA A 133 -9.93 7.22 -27.37
C ALA A 133 -11.03 8.28 -27.46
N PRO A 134 -12.31 7.91 -27.63
CA PRO A 134 -13.40 8.87 -27.66
C PRO A 134 -13.44 9.76 -26.42
N GLY A 135 -13.40 11.07 -26.62
CA GLY A 135 -13.39 12.07 -25.53
C GLY A 135 -12.02 12.35 -24.91
N PHE A 136 -10.94 11.79 -25.46
CA PHE A 136 -9.56 12.03 -25.06
C PHE A 136 -8.71 12.51 -26.24
N LEU A 137 -7.78 13.42 -25.96
CA LEU A 137 -6.73 13.85 -26.89
C LEU A 137 -5.53 12.91 -26.76
N GLY A 138 -4.79 12.67 -27.84
CA GLY A 138 -3.52 11.93 -27.78
C GLY A 138 -2.45 12.74 -27.06
N LEU A 139 -1.75 12.11 -26.10
CA LEU A 139 -0.75 12.80 -25.30
C LEU A 139 0.66 12.75 -25.89
N ASP A 140 0.97 11.73 -26.68
CA ASP A 140 2.34 11.47 -27.11
C ASP A 140 2.89 12.56 -28.04
N ASP A 141 2.12 12.91 -29.08
CA ASP A 141 2.49 13.97 -30.02
C ASP A 141 2.49 15.34 -29.32
N GLU A 142 1.56 15.57 -28.41
CA GLU A 142 1.49 16.80 -27.63
C GLU A 142 2.78 16.99 -26.82
N LEU A 143 3.21 16.01 -26.01
CA LEU A 143 4.43 16.09 -25.21
C LEU A 143 5.70 16.24 -26.06
N ALA A 144 5.73 15.67 -27.26
CA ALA A 144 6.89 15.80 -28.15
C ALA A 144 7.19 17.27 -28.50
N THR A 145 6.18 18.13 -28.56
CA THR A 145 6.33 19.57 -28.88
C THR A 145 6.95 20.39 -27.75
N PHE A 146 7.00 19.83 -26.54
CA PHE A 146 7.52 20.50 -25.35
C PHE A 146 8.96 20.09 -24.99
N ARG A 147 9.57 19.17 -25.71
CA ARG A 147 10.96 18.76 -25.50
C ARG A 147 11.96 19.87 -25.81
N GLY A 148 13.03 19.96 -25.00
CA GLY A 148 14.11 20.93 -25.23
C GLY A 148 13.74 22.38 -24.96
N ARG A 149 12.63 22.67 -24.30
CA ARG A 149 12.27 24.02 -23.87
C ARG A 149 13.20 24.46 -22.73
N GLY A 150 13.39 25.76 -22.59
CA GLY A 150 14.28 26.37 -21.59
C GLY A 150 13.88 26.09 -20.14
N ALA A 151 14.48 26.85 -19.20
CA ALA A 151 14.26 26.67 -17.77
C ALA A 151 12.78 26.83 -17.37
N LEU A 152 12.35 25.98 -16.42
CA LEU A 152 11.03 26.06 -15.83
C LEU A 152 10.94 27.27 -14.86
N PRO A 153 9.75 27.89 -14.71
CA PRO A 153 9.54 28.90 -13.69
C PRO A 153 9.66 28.30 -12.29
N GLU A 154 10.08 29.14 -11.34
CA GLU A 154 10.13 28.77 -9.94
C GLU A 154 8.72 28.52 -9.40
N ARG A 155 8.44 27.31 -8.97
CA ARG A 155 7.16 26.87 -8.42
C ARG A 155 7.36 25.98 -7.19
N LYS A 156 6.37 25.94 -6.30
CA LYS A 156 6.34 24.93 -5.22
C LYS A 156 6.53 23.53 -5.78
N VAL A 157 7.09 22.65 -4.96
CA VAL A 157 7.28 21.27 -5.37
C VAL A 157 5.95 20.52 -5.28
N GLY A 158 5.39 20.12 -6.41
CA GLY A 158 4.20 19.29 -6.48
C GLY A 158 4.36 17.94 -5.78
N ARG A 159 3.26 17.33 -5.38
CA ARG A 159 3.26 16.11 -4.55
C ARG A 159 2.19 15.14 -4.96
N GLU A 160 2.36 13.90 -4.50
CA GLU A 160 1.26 12.94 -4.55
C GLU A 160 0.09 13.40 -3.66
N PHE A 161 -1.11 13.22 -4.16
CA PHE A 161 -2.36 13.32 -3.44
C PHE A 161 -2.99 11.92 -3.47
N MET A 162 -2.92 11.23 -2.33
CA MET A 162 -3.26 9.82 -2.24
C MET A 162 -4.71 9.62 -1.82
N TYR A 163 -5.35 8.61 -2.39
CA TYR A 163 -6.63 8.13 -1.90
C TYR A 163 -6.46 6.78 -1.21
N SER A 164 -6.91 6.68 0.03
CA SER A 164 -6.93 5.41 0.77
C SER A 164 -8.31 4.75 0.66
N SER A 165 -8.34 3.42 0.59
CA SER A 165 -9.60 2.68 0.68
C SER A 165 -10.24 2.92 2.05
N GLY A 166 -11.29 3.75 2.09
CA GLY A 166 -12.02 4.05 3.32
C GLY A 166 -12.71 2.79 3.87
N THR A 167 -12.66 2.61 5.19
CA THR A 167 -13.43 1.56 5.88
C THR A 167 -14.94 1.81 5.89
N THR A 168 -15.37 3.01 5.51
CA THR A 168 -16.75 3.52 5.65
C THR A 168 -17.43 3.85 4.32
N GLY A 169 -16.91 3.42 3.16
CA GLY A 169 -17.51 3.72 1.86
C GLY A 169 -16.51 4.28 0.86
N PHE A 170 -16.64 5.55 0.47
CA PHE A 170 -15.79 6.15 -0.55
C PHE A 170 -14.33 6.32 -0.12
N PRO A 171 -13.38 6.29 -1.10
CA PRO A 171 -11.96 6.55 -0.85
C PRO A 171 -11.74 7.92 -0.19
N LYS A 172 -10.74 8.02 0.69
CA LYS A 172 -10.41 9.26 1.43
C LYS A 172 -9.15 9.87 0.88
N GLY A 173 -9.23 11.14 0.52
CA GLY A 173 -8.10 11.90 0.02
C GLY A 173 -7.17 12.35 1.16
N ILE A 174 -5.87 12.11 1.00
CA ILE A 174 -4.82 12.54 1.92
C ILE A 174 -3.92 13.51 1.16
N CYS A 175 -4.16 14.79 1.39
CA CYS A 175 -3.42 15.87 0.76
C CYS A 175 -2.42 16.46 1.77
N ARG A 176 -1.17 16.62 1.36
CA ARG A 176 -0.12 17.23 2.17
C ARG A 176 0.32 18.55 1.54
N PRO A 177 0.68 19.56 2.35
CA PRO A 177 1.20 20.83 1.83
C PRO A 177 2.42 20.62 0.93
N MET A 178 2.47 21.36 -0.17
CA MET A 178 3.64 21.40 -1.05
C MET A 178 4.79 22.11 -0.38
N LEU A 179 6.02 21.73 -0.72
CA LEU A 179 7.22 22.43 -0.26
C LEU A 179 7.42 23.70 -1.10
N PRO A 180 7.77 24.84 -0.47
CA PRO A 180 8.23 26.02 -1.19
C PRO A 180 9.42 25.71 -2.10
N TYR A 181 9.57 26.48 -3.18
CA TYR A 181 10.64 26.25 -4.16
C TYR A 181 12.04 26.31 -3.51
N GLU A 182 12.26 27.22 -2.59
CA GLU A 182 13.54 27.41 -1.87
C GLU A 182 13.92 26.16 -1.07
N ARG A 183 12.93 25.40 -0.63
CA ARG A 183 13.10 24.16 0.16
C ARG A 183 13.11 22.88 -0.69
N ARG A 184 13.14 22.99 -2.02
CA ARG A 184 13.06 21.85 -2.94
C ARG A 184 14.18 20.81 -2.77
N HIS A 185 15.32 21.22 -2.23
CA HIS A 185 16.47 20.35 -1.94
C HIS A 185 16.47 19.78 -0.52
N GLU A 186 15.57 20.28 0.35
CA GLU A 186 15.48 19.78 1.70
C GLU A 186 14.95 18.35 1.75
N LEU A 187 15.63 17.53 2.52
CA LEU A 187 15.22 16.17 2.82
C LEU A 187 14.66 16.15 4.25
N PRO A 188 13.35 15.87 4.44
CA PRO A 188 12.78 15.73 5.77
C PRO A 188 13.53 14.69 6.61
N GLU A 189 13.63 14.89 7.93
CA GLU A 189 14.38 13.97 8.81
C GLU A 189 13.90 12.53 8.73
N LEU A 190 12.59 12.30 8.63
CA LEU A 190 12.04 10.97 8.43
C LEU A 190 12.55 10.35 7.11
N GLU A 191 12.62 11.13 6.02
CA GLU A 191 13.14 10.61 4.73
C GLU A 191 14.62 10.27 4.82
N LYS A 192 15.42 11.04 5.56
CA LYS A 192 16.84 10.71 5.82
C LYS A 192 16.95 9.40 6.60
N LYS A 193 16.16 9.26 7.70
CA LYS A 193 16.11 8.03 8.49
C LYS A 193 15.73 6.82 7.64
N LEU A 194 14.66 6.94 6.84
CA LEU A 194 14.20 5.84 5.97
C LEU A 194 15.24 5.44 4.93
N ARG A 195 15.92 6.40 4.29
CA ARG A 195 16.99 6.10 3.30
C ARG A 195 18.16 5.37 3.94
N ASN A 196 18.61 5.82 5.10
CA ASN A 196 19.70 5.18 5.84
C ASN A 196 19.29 3.77 6.32
N MET A 197 18.10 3.63 6.86
CA MET A 197 17.58 2.38 7.38
C MET A 197 17.37 1.35 6.26
N PHE A 198 16.87 1.79 5.10
CA PHE A 198 16.71 0.94 3.92
C PHE A 198 17.99 0.82 3.10
N GLN A 199 19.09 1.43 3.54
CA GLN A 199 20.41 1.37 2.88
C GLN A 199 20.34 1.71 1.38
N LEU A 200 19.47 2.68 1.02
CA LEU A 200 19.30 3.10 -0.37
C LEU A 200 20.46 4.00 -0.80
N ASP A 201 21.11 3.63 -1.88
CA ASP A 201 22.23 4.33 -2.49
C ASP A 201 22.15 4.29 -4.03
N GLN A 202 23.15 4.85 -4.69
CA GLN A 202 23.25 4.83 -6.16
C GLN A 202 23.43 3.41 -6.75
N HIS A 203 23.77 2.41 -5.96
CA HIS A 203 23.94 1.02 -6.40
C HIS A 203 22.69 0.18 -6.12
N SER A 204 21.70 0.76 -5.49
CA SER A 204 20.44 0.08 -5.20
C SER A 204 19.67 -0.20 -6.49
N VAL A 205 19.20 -1.44 -6.63
CA VAL A 205 18.27 -1.87 -7.68
C VAL A 205 16.99 -2.33 -6.98
N PHE A 206 15.94 -1.53 -7.10
CA PHE A 206 14.69 -1.73 -6.37
C PHE A 206 13.66 -2.46 -7.23
N LEU A 207 13.18 -3.62 -6.79
CA LEU A 207 12.06 -4.32 -7.43
C LEU A 207 10.73 -3.75 -6.92
N SER A 208 9.90 -3.32 -7.84
CA SER A 208 8.55 -2.79 -7.62
C SER A 208 7.50 -3.77 -8.12
N PRO A 209 7.07 -4.77 -7.30
CA PRO A 209 6.12 -5.79 -7.71
C PRO A 209 4.66 -5.36 -7.54
N SER A 210 4.41 -4.28 -6.80
CA SER A 210 3.07 -3.78 -6.49
C SER A 210 2.65 -2.68 -7.46
N PRO A 211 1.33 -2.37 -7.55
CA PRO A 211 0.85 -1.21 -8.30
C PRO A 211 1.48 0.10 -7.82
N LEU A 212 1.85 0.96 -8.77
CA LEU A 212 2.55 2.22 -8.50
C LEU A 212 1.68 3.25 -7.75
N TYR A 213 0.37 3.17 -7.89
CA TYR A 213 -0.58 4.03 -7.17
C TYR A 213 -0.68 3.74 -5.66
N HIS A 214 0.12 2.81 -5.14
CA HIS A 214 0.24 2.48 -3.71
C HIS A 214 1.55 2.96 -3.08
N ALA A 215 1.78 2.62 -1.82
CA ALA A 215 2.97 3.00 -1.05
C ALA A 215 4.28 2.65 -1.75
N THR A 216 4.30 1.62 -2.59
CA THR A 216 5.48 1.21 -3.38
C THR A 216 5.96 2.31 -4.32
N GLY A 217 5.07 3.16 -4.85
CA GLY A 217 5.44 4.32 -5.67
C GLY A 217 6.41 5.27 -4.96
N ARG A 218 6.27 5.44 -3.64
CA ARG A 218 7.18 6.26 -2.84
C ARG A 218 8.58 5.64 -2.74
N PHE A 219 8.70 4.30 -2.73
CA PHE A 219 10.00 3.64 -2.74
C PHE A 219 10.71 3.81 -4.07
N ASN A 220 9.98 3.77 -5.19
CA ASN A 220 10.54 4.11 -6.50
C ASN A 220 11.11 5.54 -6.49
N THR A 221 10.33 6.51 -6.01
CA THR A 221 10.80 7.90 -5.90
C THR A 221 12.06 8.01 -5.04
N ARG A 222 12.10 7.35 -3.86
CA ARG A 222 13.28 7.35 -2.97
C ARG A 222 14.51 6.77 -3.64
N THR A 223 14.34 5.65 -4.35
CA THR A 223 15.44 4.98 -5.05
C THR A 223 16.03 5.88 -6.13
N ILE A 224 15.20 6.52 -6.95
CA ILE A 224 15.66 7.45 -7.99
C ILE A 224 16.35 8.69 -7.38
N GLU A 225 15.83 9.22 -6.29
CA GLU A 225 16.47 10.34 -5.60
C GLU A 225 17.80 9.97 -4.92
N CYS A 226 18.08 8.67 -4.74
CA CYS A 226 19.39 8.15 -4.30
C CYS A 226 20.30 7.78 -5.47
N GLY A 227 19.87 7.92 -6.72
CA GLY A 227 20.63 7.55 -7.90
C GLY A 227 20.55 6.06 -8.27
N GLY A 228 19.64 5.30 -7.67
CA GLY A 228 19.46 3.86 -7.92
C GLY A 228 18.64 3.57 -9.18
N THR A 229 18.36 2.30 -9.42
CA THR A 229 17.53 1.80 -10.54
C THR A 229 16.27 1.16 -9.99
N CYS A 230 15.13 1.34 -10.66
CA CYS A 230 13.88 0.67 -10.32
C CYS A 230 13.48 -0.33 -11.42
N VAL A 231 13.19 -1.56 -11.03
CA VAL A 231 12.65 -2.62 -11.89
C VAL A 231 11.16 -2.72 -11.60
N VAL A 232 10.33 -2.41 -12.58
CA VAL A 232 8.88 -2.30 -12.42
C VAL A 232 8.21 -3.50 -13.05
N MET A 233 7.44 -4.24 -12.27
CA MET A 233 6.60 -5.32 -12.79
C MET A 233 5.25 -4.74 -13.24
N PRO A 234 4.71 -5.16 -14.39
CA PRO A 234 3.37 -4.72 -14.82
C PRO A 234 2.29 -5.21 -13.84
N ARG A 235 2.47 -6.41 -13.30
CA ARG A 235 1.68 -7.01 -12.23
C ARG A 235 2.50 -8.05 -11.48
N PHE A 236 2.14 -8.32 -10.24
CA PHE A 236 2.81 -9.37 -9.48
C PHE A 236 2.46 -10.76 -10.01
N GLU A 237 3.49 -11.53 -10.31
CA GLU A 237 3.46 -12.97 -10.53
C GLU A 237 4.70 -13.56 -9.86
N ALA A 238 4.53 -14.65 -9.08
CA ALA A 238 5.58 -15.12 -8.17
C ALA A 238 6.86 -15.56 -8.90
N ARG A 239 6.73 -16.35 -9.97
CA ARG A 239 7.88 -16.80 -10.76
C ARG A 239 8.55 -15.65 -11.52
N ALA A 240 7.76 -14.73 -12.08
CA ALA A 240 8.27 -13.56 -12.76
C ALA A 240 9.04 -12.63 -11.80
N ALA A 241 8.60 -12.53 -10.54
CA ALA A 241 9.33 -11.77 -9.53
C ALA A 241 10.71 -12.37 -9.24
N LEU A 242 10.84 -13.69 -9.10
CA LEU A 242 12.12 -14.38 -8.95
C LEU A 242 13.01 -14.20 -10.19
N ALA A 243 12.42 -14.30 -11.38
CA ALA A 243 13.14 -14.05 -12.64
C ALA A 243 13.68 -12.61 -12.70
N ALA A 244 12.87 -11.62 -12.33
CA ALA A 244 13.28 -10.21 -12.29
C ALA A 244 14.41 -9.97 -11.27
N ILE A 245 14.38 -10.63 -10.11
CA ILE A 245 15.46 -10.58 -9.12
C ILE A 245 16.76 -11.08 -9.73
N THR A 246 16.73 -12.25 -10.36
CA THR A 246 17.90 -12.89 -10.98
C THR A 246 18.44 -12.07 -12.15
N GLN A 247 17.55 -11.68 -13.09
CA GLN A 247 17.92 -10.99 -14.34
C GLN A 247 18.49 -9.60 -14.08
N HIS A 248 17.83 -8.82 -13.22
CA HIS A 248 18.23 -7.43 -12.96
C HIS A 248 19.08 -7.28 -11.71
N ARG A 249 19.41 -8.40 -11.02
CA ARG A 249 20.17 -8.41 -9.76
C ARG A 249 19.65 -7.41 -8.75
N THR A 250 18.32 -7.42 -8.55
CA THR A 250 17.67 -6.48 -7.64
C THR A 250 18.19 -6.66 -6.21
N THR A 251 18.37 -5.55 -5.51
CA THR A 251 18.95 -5.52 -4.16
C THR A 251 17.88 -5.29 -3.08
N HIS A 252 16.81 -4.64 -3.46
CA HIS A 252 15.71 -4.24 -2.58
C HIS A 252 14.37 -4.57 -3.21
N GLY A 253 13.35 -4.81 -2.40
CA GLY A 253 11.98 -4.95 -2.85
C GLY A 253 10.97 -4.58 -1.77
N HIS A 254 9.79 -4.11 -2.19
CA HIS A 254 8.68 -3.84 -1.28
C HIS A 254 7.55 -4.84 -1.54
N TRP A 255 7.20 -5.60 -0.51
CA TRP A 255 6.32 -6.75 -0.58
C TRP A 255 5.08 -6.58 0.29
N VAL A 256 4.08 -7.40 0.02
CA VAL A 256 2.95 -7.60 0.94
C VAL A 256 2.86 -9.08 1.32
N PRO A 257 2.30 -9.43 2.49
CA PRO A 257 2.29 -10.82 2.98
C PRO A 257 1.69 -11.84 2.02
N THR A 258 0.71 -11.45 1.20
CA THR A 258 0.13 -12.32 0.17
C THR A 258 1.10 -12.66 -0.95
N MET A 259 2.05 -11.79 -1.26
CA MET A 259 3.13 -12.08 -2.22
C MET A 259 4.08 -13.11 -1.64
N PHE A 260 4.44 -12.99 -0.36
CA PHE A 260 5.24 -13.99 0.33
C PHE A 260 4.57 -15.36 0.33
N ALA A 261 3.27 -15.44 0.66
CA ALA A 261 2.53 -16.69 0.59
C ALA A 261 2.56 -17.33 -0.81
N ARG A 262 2.39 -16.54 -1.87
CA ARG A 262 2.46 -17.01 -3.27
C ARG A 262 3.87 -17.44 -3.68
N LEU A 263 4.91 -16.77 -3.21
CA LEU A 263 6.30 -17.16 -3.43
C LEU A 263 6.61 -18.49 -2.74
N LEU A 264 6.17 -18.67 -1.50
CA LEU A 264 6.36 -19.91 -0.73
C LEU A 264 5.59 -21.08 -1.32
N ALA A 265 4.47 -20.83 -2.00
CA ALA A 265 3.67 -21.87 -2.66
C ALA A 265 4.30 -22.43 -3.96
N LEU A 266 5.37 -21.81 -4.49
CA LEU A 266 6.12 -22.37 -5.62
C LEU A 266 6.82 -23.66 -5.19
N SER A 267 6.96 -24.61 -6.14
CA SER A 267 7.71 -25.85 -5.90
C SER A 267 9.20 -25.56 -5.65
N ASP A 268 9.88 -26.46 -4.95
CA ASP A 268 11.28 -26.28 -4.61
C ASP A 268 12.18 -26.26 -5.87
N ASP A 269 11.83 -27.00 -6.89
CA ASP A 269 12.53 -26.95 -8.20
C ASP A 269 12.46 -25.57 -8.82
N VAL A 270 11.30 -24.90 -8.75
CA VAL A 270 11.15 -23.53 -9.24
C VAL A 270 11.93 -22.56 -8.38
N LYS A 271 11.85 -22.68 -7.04
CA LYS A 271 12.57 -21.80 -6.10
C LYS A 271 14.08 -21.86 -6.31
N SER A 272 14.62 -23.07 -6.49
CA SER A 272 16.05 -23.32 -6.64
C SER A 272 16.62 -22.89 -8.02
N ALA A 273 15.75 -22.65 -9.00
CA ALA A 273 16.16 -22.24 -10.36
C ALA A 273 16.61 -20.76 -10.43
N PHE A 274 16.40 -19.97 -9.37
CA PHE A 274 16.67 -18.53 -9.38
C PHE A 274 17.77 -18.13 -8.40
N ASP A 275 18.67 -17.24 -8.84
CA ASP A 275 19.70 -16.64 -7.98
C ASP A 275 19.15 -15.42 -7.25
N LEU A 276 18.97 -15.55 -5.95
CA LEU A 276 18.49 -14.48 -5.06
C LEU A 276 19.63 -13.78 -4.29
N GLY A 277 20.90 -14.15 -4.53
CA GLY A 277 22.06 -13.68 -3.79
C GLY A 277 22.34 -12.17 -3.90
N SER A 278 21.68 -11.46 -4.82
CA SER A 278 21.77 -10.01 -4.92
C SER A 278 20.89 -9.27 -3.90
N GLN A 279 19.87 -9.93 -3.33
CA GLN A 279 18.92 -9.31 -2.40
C GLN A 279 19.62 -8.92 -1.09
N ARG A 280 19.41 -7.69 -0.66
CA ARG A 280 19.91 -7.13 0.61
C ARG A 280 18.78 -6.83 1.58
N MET A 281 17.60 -6.46 1.05
CA MET A 281 16.45 -6.11 1.86
C MET A 281 15.14 -6.43 1.14
N ALA A 282 14.30 -7.22 1.81
CA ALA A 282 12.91 -7.47 1.43
C ALA A 282 11.99 -6.85 2.50
N LEU A 283 11.52 -5.64 2.22
CA LEU A 283 10.67 -4.89 3.13
C LEU A 283 9.21 -5.24 2.89
N HIS A 284 8.44 -5.57 3.93
CA HIS A 284 7.01 -5.80 3.79
C HIS A 284 6.18 -4.94 4.74
N ALA A 285 4.93 -4.71 4.35
CA ALA A 285 3.95 -3.92 5.10
C ALA A 285 2.53 -4.12 4.57
N ALA A 286 1.64 -3.22 4.92
CA ALA A 286 0.26 -3.05 4.41
C ALA A 286 -0.78 -4.05 4.93
N ALA A 287 -0.39 -5.20 5.44
CA ALA A 287 -1.28 -6.19 6.05
C ALA A 287 -0.53 -6.98 7.14
N PRO A 288 -1.24 -7.60 8.10
CA PRO A 288 -0.64 -8.54 9.03
C PRO A 288 0.04 -9.69 8.29
N CYS A 289 1.28 -10.00 8.69
CA CYS A 289 2.02 -11.14 8.15
C CYS A 289 1.94 -12.30 9.15
N PRO A 290 1.33 -13.45 8.80
CA PRO A 290 1.31 -14.59 9.68
C PRO A 290 2.74 -14.99 10.08
N PRO A 291 3.03 -15.22 11.39
CA PRO A 291 4.38 -15.51 11.85
C PRO A 291 5.05 -16.68 11.13
N GLN A 292 4.30 -17.72 10.78
CA GLN A 292 4.81 -18.86 10.03
C GLN A 292 5.21 -18.50 8.60
N VAL A 293 4.49 -17.58 7.92
CA VAL A 293 4.85 -17.10 6.58
C VAL A 293 6.16 -16.30 6.65
N LYS A 294 6.26 -15.40 7.61
CA LYS A 294 7.48 -14.59 7.78
C LYS A 294 8.67 -15.46 8.16
N ARG A 295 8.49 -16.46 9.06
CA ARG A 295 9.53 -17.42 9.42
C ARG A 295 10.02 -18.20 8.19
N ALA A 296 9.11 -18.75 7.39
CA ALA A 296 9.46 -19.50 6.18
C ALA A 296 10.19 -18.62 5.15
N MET A 297 9.84 -17.34 5.02
CA MET A 297 10.58 -16.40 4.17
C MET A 297 11.98 -16.14 4.70
N ILE A 298 12.15 -15.98 6.01
CA ILE A 298 13.47 -15.81 6.64
C ILE A 298 14.34 -17.07 6.43
N ASP A 299 13.75 -18.26 6.59
CA ASP A 299 14.47 -19.52 6.39
C ASP A 299 14.92 -19.68 4.92
N TRP A 300 14.14 -19.15 3.95
CA TRP A 300 14.49 -19.23 2.53
C TRP A 300 15.39 -18.08 2.04
N TRP A 301 15.04 -16.81 2.37
CA TRP A 301 15.75 -15.63 1.86
C TRP A 301 16.86 -15.14 2.79
N GLY A 302 16.94 -15.67 4.00
CA GLY A 302 17.89 -15.23 5.02
C GLY A 302 17.41 -14.00 5.81
N PRO A 303 18.32 -13.38 6.57
CA PRO A 303 17.98 -12.32 7.54
C PRO A 303 17.75 -10.94 6.88
N ILE A 304 17.11 -10.91 5.72
CA ILE A 304 16.83 -9.70 4.94
C ILE A 304 15.36 -9.30 4.94
N ILE A 305 14.51 -10.04 5.69
CA ILE A 305 13.07 -9.78 5.77
C ILE A 305 12.82 -8.73 6.85
N HIS A 306 12.38 -7.56 6.45
CA HIS A 306 12.13 -6.42 7.32
C HIS A 306 10.65 -6.01 7.22
N GLU A 307 10.14 -5.42 8.28
CA GLU A 307 8.74 -4.98 8.34
C GLU A 307 8.63 -3.56 8.89
N TYR A 308 7.69 -2.81 8.36
CA TYR A 308 7.25 -1.58 9.00
C TYR A 308 5.72 -1.54 9.11
N TYR A 309 5.24 -0.88 10.15
CA TYR A 309 3.83 -0.55 10.32
C TYR A 309 3.66 0.96 10.31
N GLY A 310 2.65 1.42 9.57
CA GLY A 310 2.29 2.81 9.42
C GLY A 310 1.18 2.98 8.39
N GLY A 311 0.62 4.18 8.31
CA GLY A 311 -0.46 4.53 7.37
C GLY A 311 -0.08 5.64 6.40
N SER A 312 -0.93 5.84 5.40
CA SER A 312 -0.79 6.93 4.43
C SER A 312 -0.88 8.31 5.09
N GLU A 313 -1.56 8.39 6.23
CA GLU A 313 -1.71 9.56 7.09
C GLU A 313 -0.37 10.00 7.71
N ASN A 314 0.58 9.09 7.84
CA ASN A 314 1.92 9.33 8.38
C ASN A 314 1.92 9.85 9.84
N LEU A 315 1.01 9.33 10.66
CA LEU A 315 0.91 9.67 12.08
C LEU A 315 2.12 9.19 12.88
N GLY A 316 2.67 8.04 12.50
CA GLY A 316 3.87 7.45 13.06
C GLY A 316 4.24 6.19 12.29
N VAL A 317 5.45 5.70 12.50
CA VAL A 317 5.97 4.49 11.83
C VAL A 317 6.76 3.66 12.83
N THR A 318 6.50 2.36 12.88
CA THR A 318 7.36 1.39 13.54
C THR A 318 8.15 0.57 12.53
N TYR A 319 9.23 -0.06 12.96
CA TYR A 319 10.08 -0.87 12.12
C TYR A 319 10.73 -2.00 12.92
N ILE A 320 10.92 -3.13 12.25
CA ILE A 320 11.61 -4.31 12.80
C ILE A 320 12.44 -4.99 11.71
N ASP A 321 13.68 -5.31 12.04
CA ASP A 321 14.54 -6.15 11.23
C ASP A 321 14.40 -7.64 11.57
N THR A 322 15.06 -8.52 10.83
CA THR A 322 14.98 -9.95 11.04
C THR A 322 15.51 -10.40 12.42
N PRO A 323 16.69 -9.96 12.89
CA PRO A 323 17.18 -10.35 14.23
C PRO A 323 16.21 -9.97 15.35
N GLN A 324 15.69 -8.76 15.33
CA GLN A 324 14.71 -8.28 16.30
C GLN A 324 13.41 -9.10 16.21
N TRP A 325 12.94 -9.38 15.00
CA TRP A 325 11.71 -10.15 14.82
C TRP A 325 11.86 -11.60 15.30
N LEU A 326 13.03 -12.20 15.15
CA LEU A 326 13.29 -13.55 15.67
C LEU A 326 13.27 -13.61 17.20
N ALA A 327 13.64 -12.50 17.86
CA ALA A 327 13.53 -12.34 19.31
C ALA A 327 12.10 -11.99 19.76
N HIS A 328 11.34 -11.26 18.91
CA HIS A 328 9.97 -10.79 19.19
C HIS A 328 9.00 -11.23 18.08
N PRO A 329 8.72 -12.53 17.90
CA PRO A 329 7.87 -13.03 16.83
C PRO A 329 6.46 -12.44 16.87
N GLY A 330 5.97 -11.93 15.73
CA GLY A 330 4.65 -11.29 15.62
C GLY A 330 4.65 -9.79 15.89
N SER A 331 5.75 -9.21 16.38
CA SER A 331 5.88 -7.77 16.54
C SER A 331 6.05 -7.05 15.19
N VAL A 332 5.55 -5.82 15.11
CA VAL A 332 5.80 -4.86 14.02
C VAL A 332 6.89 -3.85 14.40
N GLY A 333 7.60 -4.09 15.49
CA GLY A 333 8.79 -3.37 15.89
C GLY A 333 8.56 -2.18 16.82
N ARG A 334 9.57 -1.31 16.86
CA ARG A 334 9.61 -0.09 17.67
C ARG A 334 9.39 1.16 16.83
N PRO A 335 8.91 2.27 17.43
CA PRO A 335 8.70 3.52 16.69
C PRO A 335 10.03 4.10 16.19
N ILE A 336 10.04 4.44 14.91
CA ILE A 336 11.12 5.21 14.26
C ILE A 336 10.70 6.65 13.96
N SER A 337 9.39 6.89 14.01
CA SER A 337 8.77 8.21 13.91
C SER A 337 7.52 8.24 14.77
N GLY A 338 7.37 9.30 15.55
CA GLY A 338 6.33 9.40 16.56
C GLY A 338 6.64 8.57 17.82
N GLU A 339 5.78 8.69 18.82
CA GLU A 339 5.80 7.91 20.07
C GLU A 339 4.56 7.02 20.08
N VAL A 340 4.70 5.75 20.44
CA VAL A 340 3.56 4.82 20.50
C VAL A 340 2.95 4.85 21.89
N HIS A 341 1.65 5.05 21.95
CA HIS A 341 0.82 5.00 23.16
C HIS A 341 -0.27 3.95 22.99
N ILE A 342 -0.49 3.13 24.02
CA ILE A 342 -1.61 2.19 24.06
C ILE A 342 -2.63 2.73 25.04
N LEU A 343 -3.79 3.13 24.50
CA LEU A 343 -4.83 3.79 25.29
C LEU A 343 -6.06 2.91 25.49
N SER A 344 -6.69 3.07 26.65
CA SER A 344 -7.96 2.43 26.96
C SER A 344 -9.02 2.79 25.91
N GLU A 345 -9.75 1.80 25.41
CA GLU A 345 -10.86 2.00 24.47
C GLU A 345 -12.02 2.83 25.06
N GLN A 346 -12.17 2.83 26.40
CA GLN A 346 -13.27 3.49 27.07
C GLN A 346 -13.18 5.01 27.02
N ASN A 347 -11.98 5.57 27.23
CA ASN A 347 -11.80 7.02 27.33
C ASN A 347 -10.73 7.60 26.38
N GLN A 348 -9.92 6.74 25.75
CA GLN A 348 -8.88 7.13 24.78
C GLN A 348 -7.84 8.14 25.32
N THR A 349 -7.67 8.17 26.63
CA THR A 349 -6.73 9.07 27.33
C THR A 349 -5.87 8.36 28.37
N THR A 350 -6.39 7.26 28.96
CA THR A 350 -5.64 6.48 29.96
C THR A 350 -4.70 5.53 29.25
N GLU A 351 -3.39 5.67 29.51
CA GLU A 351 -2.38 4.71 29.05
C GLU A 351 -2.52 3.38 29.80
N LEU A 352 -2.37 2.30 29.05
CA LEU A 352 -2.39 0.93 29.56
C LEU A 352 -0.97 0.44 29.78
N PRO A 353 -0.75 -0.40 30.83
CA PRO A 353 0.55 -1.01 31.07
C PRO A 353 0.97 -1.97 29.96
N ALA A 354 2.26 -2.30 29.91
CA ALA A 354 2.81 -3.25 28.97
C ALA A 354 2.07 -4.60 29.03
N GLY A 355 1.77 -5.17 27.88
CA GLY A 355 1.02 -6.42 27.70
C GLY A 355 -0.49 -6.27 27.63
N GLU A 356 -1.06 -5.12 28.03
CA GLU A 356 -2.48 -4.89 27.91
C GLU A 356 -2.85 -4.35 26.52
N ILE A 357 -3.94 -4.88 25.93
CA ILE A 357 -4.41 -4.50 24.61
C ILE A 357 -5.32 -3.28 24.69
N GLY A 358 -5.02 -2.27 23.88
CA GLY A 358 -5.81 -1.04 23.73
C GLY A 358 -5.64 -0.43 22.36
N LEU A 359 -6.17 0.78 22.18
CA LEU A 359 -6.04 1.56 20.95
C LEU A 359 -4.61 2.07 20.79
N ILE A 360 -4.04 1.82 19.61
CA ILE A 360 -2.72 2.32 19.23
C ILE A 360 -2.85 3.78 18.79
N TYR A 361 -2.14 4.66 19.48
CA TYR A 361 -1.98 6.06 19.14
C TYR A 361 -0.52 6.42 18.88
N PHE A 362 -0.30 7.44 18.05
CA PHE A 362 1.01 8.02 17.81
C PHE A 362 1.03 9.47 18.26
N GLY A 363 1.94 9.79 19.19
CA GLY A 363 2.28 11.13 19.61
C GLY A 363 3.47 11.69 18.82
N GLY A 364 3.67 13.01 18.84
CA GLY A 364 4.81 13.67 18.17
C GLY A 364 4.85 13.55 16.65
N GLY A 365 3.78 13.08 16.05
CA GLY A 365 3.66 12.86 14.61
C GLY A 365 3.37 14.12 13.81
N VAL A 366 3.34 13.96 12.48
CA VAL A 366 3.03 15.05 11.55
C VAL A 366 1.53 15.30 11.54
N SER A 367 1.12 16.56 11.64
CA SER A 367 -0.26 16.98 11.40
C SER A 367 -0.69 16.62 9.98
N PHE A 368 -1.84 15.98 9.82
CA PHE A 368 -2.44 15.68 8.54
C PHE A 368 -3.94 16.05 8.53
N GLN A 369 -4.52 16.13 7.35
CA GLN A 369 -5.95 16.34 7.17
C GLN A 369 -6.46 15.44 6.04
N TYR A 370 -7.63 14.85 6.24
CA TYR A 370 -8.39 14.31 5.11
C TYR A 370 -8.95 15.47 4.29
N HIS A 371 -8.81 15.36 2.99
CA HIS A 371 -9.33 16.36 2.06
C HIS A 371 -10.84 16.44 2.18
N ASN A 372 -11.37 17.65 2.27
CA ASN A 372 -12.81 17.94 2.39
C ASN A 372 -13.55 17.22 3.54
N ASP A 373 -12.85 16.65 4.53
CA ASP A 373 -13.47 15.90 5.64
C ASP A 373 -12.86 16.28 7.00
N ALA A 374 -13.21 17.47 7.47
CA ALA A 374 -12.74 17.99 8.76
C ALA A 374 -13.26 17.16 9.95
N GLN A 375 -14.50 16.64 9.87
CA GLN A 375 -15.09 15.81 10.94
C GLN A 375 -14.32 14.49 11.06
N LYS A 376 -14.01 13.85 9.94
CA LYS A 376 -13.21 12.63 9.93
C LYS A 376 -11.79 12.89 10.40
N THR A 377 -11.20 14.01 10.00
CA THR A 377 -9.87 14.43 10.48
C THR A 377 -9.86 14.54 12.00
N ALA A 378 -10.85 15.25 12.57
CA ALA A 378 -10.95 15.40 14.02
C ALA A 378 -11.13 14.05 14.74
N SER A 379 -11.84 13.09 14.14
CA SER A 379 -12.07 11.76 14.74
C SER A 379 -10.83 10.86 14.82
N VAL A 380 -9.73 11.24 14.16
CA VAL A 380 -8.46 10.51 14.20
C VAL A 380 -7.63 10.88 15.42
N PHE A 381 -7.82 12.08 15.95
CA PHE A 381 -7.04 12.61 17.05
C PHE A 381 -7.79 12.55 18.39
N ASN A 382 -7.06 12.20 19.43
CA ASN A 382 -7.56 12.30 20.80
C ASN A 382 -7.36 13.72 21.37
N PRO A 383 -7.88 14.03 22.59
CA PRO A 383 -7.69 15.35 23.22
C PRO A 383 -6.23 15.77 23.44
N SER A 384 -5.27 14.83 23.51
CA SER A 384 -3.86 15.11 23.60
C SER A 384 -3.20 15.42 22.24
N GLY A 385 -3.98 15.39 21.15
CA GLY A 385 -3.49 15.59 19.78
C GLY A 385 -2.74 14.38 19.20
N TRP A 386 -2.83 13.22 19.85
CA TRP A 386 -2.25 11.98 19.32
C TRP A 386 -3.19 11.37 18.29
N GLY A 387 -2.61 10.83 17.20
CA GLY A 387 -3.37 10.28 16.10
C GLY A 387 -3.40 8.75 16.09
N THR A 388 -4.49 8.15 15.61
CA THR A 388 -4.65 6.69 15.50
C THR A 388 -5.01 6.25 14.08
N TYR A 389 -4.50 5.07 13.68
CA TYR A 389 -4.95 4.35 12.46
C TYR A 389 -6.20 3.51 12.71
N GLY A 390 -6.66 3.44 13.98
CA GLY A 390 -7.81 2.65 14.40
C GLY A 390 -7.50 1.18 14.63
N ASP A 391 -6.23 0.86 14.87
CA ASP A 391 -5.77 -0.48 15.18
C ASP A 391 -5.67 -0.68 16.70
N LEU A 392 -5.85 -1.92 17.15
CA LEU A 392 -5.70 -2.38 18.52
C LEU A 392 -4.40 -3.15 18.66
N GLY A 393 -3.73 -3.02 19.81
CA GLY A 393 -2.48 -3.71 20.07
C GLY A 393 -1.93 -3.44 21.46
N HIS A 394 -0.74 -3.94 21.71
CA HIS A 394 -0.03 -3.73 22.96
C HIS A 394 1.46 -3.51 22.73
N LEU A 395 2.13 -2.90 23.71
CA LEU A 395 3.58 -2.88 23.80
C LEU A 395 4.03 -3.99 24.76
N ASP A 396 5.13 -4.67 24.45
CA ASP A 396 5.80 -5.51 25.45
C ASP A 396 6.67 -4.66 26.40
N ALA A 397 7.29 -5.30 27.39
CA ALA A 397 8.15 -4.63 28.37
C ALA A 397 9.40 -3.98 27.76
N GLU A 398 9.78 -4.39 26.55
CA GLU A 398 10.91 -3.83 25.80
C GLU A 398 10.49 -2.75 24.79
N GLY A 399 9.18 -2.43 24.70
CA GLY A 399 8.63 -1.39 23.83
C GLY A 399 8.43 -1.82 22.37
N PHE A 400 8.37 -3.13 22.11
CA PHE A 400 7.96 -3.65 20.81
C PHE A 400 6.44 -3.65 20.68
N LEU A 401 5.94 -3.17 19.56
CA LEU A 401 4.50 -3.09 19.26
C LEU A 401 4.02 -4.40 18.61
N TYR A 402 2.90 -4.90 19.13
CA TYR A 402 2.15 -6.01 18.56
C TYR A 402 0.75 -5.54 18.16
N ILE A 403 0.36 -5.76 16.91
CA ILE A 403 -0.98 -5.45 16.42
C ILE A 403 -1.87 -6.66 16.67
N SER A 404 -2.95 -6.46 17.41
CA SER A 404 -3.92 -7.50 17.71
C SER A 404 -5.01 -7.59 16.66
N ASP A 405 -5.60 -6.44 16.27
CA ASP A 405 -6.62 -6.35 15.21
C ASP A 405 -6.95 -4.89 14.87
N ARG A 406 -7.93 -4.70 13.98
CA ARG A 406 -8.60 -3.42 13.79
C ARG A 406 -9.81 -3.33 14.71
N ARG A 407 -10.02 -2.16 15.30
CA ARG A 407 -11.21 -1.90 16.14
C ARG A 407 -12.52 -2.23 15.40
N THR A 408 -12.59 -1.99 14.11
CA THR A 408 -13.76 -2.28 13.27
C THR A 408 -14.00 -3.77 13.02
N ASP A 409 -13.01 -4.61 13.24
CA ASP A 409 -13.07 -6.05 13.00
C ASP A 409 -13.20 -6.88 14.27
N LEU A 410 -13.09 -6.21 15.44
CA LEU A 410 -13.26 -6.82 16.75
C LEU A 410 -14.62 -7.53 16.86
N ILE A 411 -14.62 -8.77 17.32
CA ILE A 411 -15.82 -9.56 17.56
C ILE A 411 -16.19 -9.45 19.04
N ILE A 412 -17.40 -9.03 19.33
CA ILE A 412 -17.90 -8.96 20.70
C ILE A 412 -18.91 -10.09 20.89
N SER A 413 -18.49 -11.13 21.59
CA SER A 413 -19.31 -12.32 21.84
C SER A 413 -19.58 -12.48 23.32
N GLY A 414 -20.85 -12.34 23.75
CA GLY A 414 -21.22 -12.45 25.16
C GLY A 414 -20.48 -11.46 26.08
N GLY A 415 -20.16 -10.24 25.56
CA GLY A 415 -19.41 -9.23 26.30
C GLY A 415 -17.88 -9.44 26.31
N VAL A 416 -17.38 -10.46 25.63
CA VAL A 416 -15.93 -10.74 25.53
C VAL A 416 -15.40 -10.25 24.18
N ASN A 417 -14.32 -9.49 24.23
CA ASN A 417 -13.59 -9.05 23.04
C ASN A 417 -12.78 -10.23 22.48
N ILE A 418 -13.03 -10.58 21.22
CA ILE A 418 -12.31 -11.62 20.49
C ILE A 418 -11.64 -10.96 19.30
N TYR A 419 -10.33 -11.13 19.19
CA TYR A 419 -9.51 -10.58 18.13
C TYR A 419 -9.40 -11.59 16.98
N PRO A 420 -10.03 -11.34 15.83
CA PRO A 420 -10.01 -12.23 14.68
C PRO A 420 -8.62 -12.70 14.26
N GLN A 421 -7.63 -11.81 14.32
CA GLN A 421 -6.26 -12.10 13.92
C GLN A 421 -5.62 -13.26 14.70
N GLU A 422 -5.95 -13.39 15.98
CA GLU A 422 -5.45 -14.51 16.81
C GLU A 422 -5.95 -15.87 16.29
N VAL A 423 -7.22 -15.91 15.90
CA VAL A 423 -7.86 -17.13 15.36
C VAL A 423 -7.36 -17.40 13.94
N GLU A 424 -7.20 -16.36 13.12
CA GLU A 424 -6.64 -16.45 11.77
C GLU A 424 -5.22 -17.00 11.79
N ASN A 425 -4.37 -16.53 12.70
CA ASN A 425 -3.00 -17.03 12.86
C ASN A 425 -2.96 -18.53 13.18
N VAL A 426 -3.87 -19.01 14.02
CA VAL A 426 -3.97 -20.43 14.35
C VAL A 426 -4.44 -21.25 13.15
N LEU A 427 -5.48 -20.81 12.45
CA LEU A 427 -6.03 -21.52 11.29
C LEU A 427 -5.07 -21.52 10.10
N ALA A 428 -4.35 -20.44 9.87
CA ALA A 428 -3.33 -20.33 8.81
C ALA A 428 -2.16 -21.33 9.01
N GLY A 429 -1.95 -21.82 10.23
CA GLY A 429 -0.99 -22.90 10.54
C GLY A 429 -1.46 -24.30 10.19
N HIS A 430 -2.72 -24.50 9.76
CA HIS A 430 -3.22 -25.82 9.37
C HIS A 430 -2.82 -26.16 7.94
N ALA A 431 -2.39 -27.41 7.71
CA ALA A 431 -1.80 -27.85 6.42
C ALA A 431 -2.71 -27.66 5.20
N THR A 432 -4.04 -27.70 5.37
CA THR A 432 -5.04 -27.59 4.30
C THR A 432 -5.47 -26.15 4.01
N VAL A 433 -5.15 -25.20 4.87
CA VAL A 433 -5.56 -23.80 4.76
C VAL A 433 -4.58 -23.03 3.88
N GLU A 434 -5.07 -22.39 2.83
CA GLU A 434 -4.31 -21.43 2.05
C GLU A 434 -4.44 -20.03 2.66
N GLN A 435 -5.68 -19.62 2.91
CA GLN A 435 -5.99 -18.32 3.52
C GLN A 435 -7.25 -18.44 4.38
N VAL A 436 -7.39 -17.53 5.34
CA VAL A 436 -8.56 -17.51 6.23
C VAL A 436 -8.92 -16.07 6.59
N ALA A 437 -10.21 -15.84 6.73
CA ALA A 437 -10.79 -14.66 7.35
C ALA A 437 -11.67 -15.08 8.52
N VAL A 438 -11.54 -14.39 9.64
CA VAL A 438 -12.41 -14.60 10.81
C VAL A 438 -13.25 -13.35 11.02
N ILE A 439 -14.56 -13.54 11.14
CA ILE A 439 -15.55 -12.48 11.28
C ILE A 439 -16.53 -12.78 12.40
N GLY A 440 -17.11 -11.71 12.96
CA GLY A 440 -18.31 -11.80 13.80
C GLY A 440 -19.56 -11.88 12.94
N VAL A 441 -20.38 -12.87 13.19
CA VAL A 441 -21.72 -12.96 12.59
C VAL A 441 -22.79 -12.86 13.69
N PRO A 442 -23.99 -12.35 13.41
CA PRO A 442 -25.03 -12.19 14.43
C PRO A 442 -25.36 -13.50 15.15
N HIS A 443 -25.59 -13.40 16.45
CA HIS A 443 -26.04 -14.51 17.30
C HIS A 443 -27.06 -14.02 18.34
N PRO A 444 -28.23 -14.68 18.49
CA PRO A 444 -29.31 -14.17 19.34
C PRO A 444 -28.92 -13.98 20.83
N ASP A 445 -28.12 -14.90 21.39
CA ASP A 445 -27.76 -14.87 22.82
C ASP A 445 -26.45 -14.12 23.11
N PHE A 446 -25.52 -14.12 22.15
CA PHE A 446 -24.17 -13.58 22.37
C PHE A 446 -23.91 -12.26 21.64
N GLY A 447 -24.90 -11.72 20.90
CA GLY A 447 -24.72 -10.57 20.01
C GLY A 447 -23.96 -10.96 18.75
N GLN A 448 -22.77 -11.49 18.89
CA GLN A 448 -21.97 -12.05 17.80
C GLN A 448 -21.39 -13.42 18.16
N GLN A 449 -21.16 -14.24 17.14
CA GLN A 449 -20.34 -15.45 17.23
C GLN A 449 -19.22 -15.44 16.22
N VAL A 450 -18.14 -16.17 16.53
CA VAL A 450 -16.97 -16.30 15.67
C VAL A 450 -17.28 -17.26 14.51
N LYS A 451 -17.06 -16.78 13.29
CA LYS A 451 -17.13 -17.58 12.06
C LYS A 451 -15.79 -17.50 11.32
N ALA A 452 -15.27 -18.64 10.88
CA ALA A 452 -14.12 -18.68 9.98
C ALA A 452 -14.60 -18.88 8.54
N VAL A 453 -14.06 -18.12 7.60
CA VAL A 453 -14.23 -18.26 6.16
C VAL A 453 -12.88 -18.64 5.59
N VAL A 454 -12.77 -19.85 5.02
CA VAL A 454 -11.50 -20.49 4.69
C VAL A 454 -11.38 -20.71 3.20
N GLN A 455 -10.28 -20.27 2.62
CA GLN A 455 -9.81 -20.65 1.30
C GLN A 455 -8.86 -21.83 1.46
N LEU A 456 -9.17 -22.93 0.81
CA LEU A 456 -8.38 -24.16 0.87
C LEU A 456 -7.27 -24.17 -0.16
N LYS A 457 -6.20 -24.89 0.13
CA LYS A 457 -5.16 -25.19 -0.87
C LYS A 457 -5.72 -26.03 -2.02
N SER A 458 -5.11 -25.89 -3.18
CA SER A 458 -5.48 -26.68 -4.36
C SER A 458 -5.45 -28.18 -4.08
N GLY A 459 -6.48 -28.89 -4.53
CA GLY A 459 -6.61 -30.34 -4.35
C GLY A 459 -7.14 -30.79 -2.97
N VAL A 460 -7.59 -29.86 -2.14
CA VAL A 460 -8.25 -30.17 -0.86
C VAL A 460 -9.76 -30.01 -1.01
N ASP A 461 -10.52 -31.06 -0.72
CA ASP A 461 -11.98 -31.04 -0.80
C ASP A 461 -12.59 -30.37 0.43
N ALA A 462 -13.53 -29.44 0.18
CA ALA A 462 -14.34 -28.82 1.21
C ALA A 462 -15.40 -29.79 1.74
N GLY A 463 -15.71 -29.70 3.04
CA GLY A 463 -16.77 -30.52 3.63
C GLY A 463 -16.87 -30.42 5.14
N ALA A 464 -17.97 -30.90 5.72
CA ALA A 464 -18.25 -30.82 7.15
C ALA A 464 -17.14 -31.46 8.01
N ALA A 465 -16.62 -32.61 7.58
CA ALA A 465 -15.55 -33.30 8.31
C ALA A 465 -14.25 -32.46 8.38
N LEU A 466 -13.93 -31.66 7.36
CA LEU A 466 -12.80 -30.73 7.39
C LEU A 466 -13.11 -29.52 8.26
N ALA A 467 -14.32 -28.99 8.21
CA ALA A 467 -14.75 -27.91 9.10
C ALA A 467 -14.61 -28.29 10.58
N ASP A 468 -15.06 -29.49 10.94
CA ASP A 468 -14.91 -30.03 12.32
C ASP A 468 -13.43 -30.18 12.72
N LYS A 469 -12.56 -30.64 11.81
CA LYS A 469 -11.11 -30.72 12.07
C LYS A 469 -10.49 -29.33 12.29
N LEU A 470 -10.88 -28.33 11.52
CA LEU A 470 -10.39 -26.96 11.70
C LEU A 470 -10.87 -26.35 13.03
N MET A 471 -12.11 -26.58 13.42
CA MET A 471 -12.63 -26.15 14.73
C MET A 471 -11.91 -26.87 15.87
N ALA A 472 -11.66 -28.18 15.77
CA ALA A 472 -10.89 -28.93 16.73
C ALA A 472 -9.43 -28.45 16.80
N TRP A 473 -8.83 -28.07 15.67
CA TRP A 473 -7.48 -27.47 15.62
C TRP A 473 -7.40 -26.17 16.42
N CYS A 474 -8.44 -25.31 16.31
CA CYS A 474 -8.54 -24.10 17.11
C CYS A 474 -8.73 -24.42 18.60
N THR A 475 -9.63 -25.36 18.94
CA THR A 475 -9.94 -25.72 20.32
C THR A 475 -8.73 -26.28 21.08
N ALA A 476 -7.81 -26.93 20.37
CA ALA A 476 -6.57 -27.43 20.94
C ALA A 476 -5.53 -26.33 21.24
N ARG A 477 -5.74 -25.08 20.74
CA ARG A 477 -4.74 -24.01 20.76
C ARG A 477 -5.25 -22.69 21.34
N LEU A 478 -6.56 -22.51 21.39
CA LEU A 478 -7.21 -21.29 21.86
C LEU A 478 -8.24 -21.61 22.95
N SER A 479 -8.57 -20.62 23.75
CA SER A 479 -9.71 -20.72 24.67
C SER A 479 -11.00 -20.91 23.87
N ARG A 480 -11.92 -21.75 24.39
CA ARG A 480 -13.14 -22.16 23.72
C ARG A 480 -14.01 -20.99 23.20
N ILE A 481 -14.00 -19.86 23.90
CA ILE A 481 -14.78 -18.68 23.53
C ILE A 481 -14.25 -18.02 22.24
N LYS A 482 -12.96 -18.12 21.96
CA LYS A 482 -12.32 -17.57 20.78
C LYS A 482 -12.45 -18.48 19.54
N CYS A 483 -12.78 -19.76 19.75
CA CYS A 483 -12.86 -20.72 18.65
C CYS A 483 -14.04 -20.44 17.73
N PRO A 484 -13.88 -20.62 16.39
CA PRO A 484 -14.99 -20.54 15.46
C PRO A 484 -16.09 -21.53 15.84
N ARG A 485 -17.33 -21.08 15.77
CA ARG A 485 -18.52 -21.93 15.92
C ARG A 485 -19.02 -22.47 14.59
N SER A 486 -18.51 -21.92 13.49
CA SER A 486 -18.77 -22.41 12.15
C SER A 486 -17.59 -22.08 11.23
N VAL A 487 -17.38 -22.96 10.24
CA VAL A 487 -16.37 -22.81 9.20
C VAL A 487 -17.07 -22.95 7.85
N ASP A 488 -16.94 -21.92 7.01
CA ASP A 488 -17.38 -21.96 5.63
C ASP A 488 -16.18 -21.95 4.69
N PHE A 489 -16.35 -22.53 3.51
CA PHE A 489 -15.30 -22.58 2.50
C PHE A 489 -15.64 -21.67 1.32
N ILE A 490 -14.63 -21.02 0.75
CA ILE A 490 -14.77 -20.10 -0.37
C ILE A 490 -13.59 -20.30 -1.33
N ASP A 491 -13.83 -20.13 -2.63
CA ASP A 491 -12.80 -20.29 -3.66
C ASP A 491 -11.73 -19.18 -3.56
N ALA A 492 -12.14 -17.95 -3.24
CA ALA A 492 -11.23 -16.84 -3.04
C ALA A 492 -11.79 -15.83 -2.02
N LEU A 493 -10.96 -15.43 -1.06
CA LEU A 493 -11.32 -14.41 -0.09
C LEU A 493 -11.37 -13.03 -0.76
N PRO A 494 -12.37 -12.18 -0.45
CA PRO A 494 -12.46 -10.82 -0.98
C PRO A 494 -11.27 -9.98 -0.50
N ARG A 495 -10.50 -9.48 -1.45
CA ARG A 495 -9.34 -8.61 -1.19
C ARG A 495 -9.44 -7.35 -2.01
N ASN A 496 -8.92 -6.27 -1.44
CA ASN A 496 -8.64 -5.10 -2.25
C ASN A 496 -7.33 -5.31 -3.06
N GLU A 497 -7.02 -4.35 -3.87
CA GLU A 497 -5.89 -4.33 -4.80
C GLU A 497 -4.52 -4.48 -4.13
N ASN A 498 -4.41 -4.05 -2.87
CA ASN A 498 -3.22 -4.23 -2.03
C ASN A 498 -3.10 -5.64 -1.46
N GLY A 499 -3.96 -6.56 -1.89
CA GLY A 499 -4.06 -7.88 -1.27
C GLY A 499 -4.64 -7.85 0.15
N LYS A 500 -5.15 -6.68 0.62
CA LYS A 500 -5.74 -6.54 1.94
C LYS A 500 -7.12 -7.17 1.96
N LEU A 501 -7.33 -8.05 2.93
CA LEU A 501 -8.60 -8.72 3.17
C LEU A 501 -9.73 -7.72 3.47
N GLN A 502 -10.86 -7.87 2.79
CA GLN A 502 -12.04 -7.03 2.96
C GLN A 502 -13.09 -7.74 3.83
N LYS A 503 -12.83 -7.86 5.14
CA LYS A 503 -13.75 -8.53 6.09
C LYS A 503 -15.16 -7.93 6.09
N ARG A 504 -15.30 -6.66 5.75
CA ARG A 504 -16.61 -6.01 5.62
C ARG A 504 -17.49 -6.70 4.57
N VAL A 505 -16.93 -7.01 3.40
CA VAL A 505 -17.66 -7.69 2.32
C VAL A 505 -18.20 -9.04 2.82
N LEU A 506 -17.40 -9.78 3.58
CA LEU A 506 -17.84 -11.03 4.19
C LEU A 506 -18.94 -10.79 5.24
N ARG A 507 -18.74 -9.83 6.15
CA ARG A 507 -19.76 -9.52 7.17
C ARG A 507 -21.09 -9.14 6.54
N ASP A 508 -21.07 -8.29 5.52
CA ASP A 508 -22.29 -7.84 4.83
C ASP A 508 -23.01 -9.05 4.16
N ALA A 509 -22.26 -9.96 3.53
CA ALA A 509 -22.82 -11.17 2.92
C ALA A 509 -23.45 -12.12 3.96
N TYR A 510 -22.81 -12.30 5.12
CA TYR A 510 -23.32 -13.18 6.17
C TYR A 510 -24.38 -12.52 7.06
N ALA A 511 -24.48 -11.20 7.12
CA ALA A 511 -25.57 -10.50 7.82
C ALA A 511 -26.93 -10.70 7.11
N VAL A 512 -26.92 -10.72 5.77
CA VAL A 512 -28.13 -10.93 4.96
C VAL A 512 -28.60 -12.40 5.02
N SER A 513 -27.68 -13.35 5.13
CA SER A 513 -27.98 -14.79 5.17
C SER A 513 -28.57 -15.27 6.51
N GLY A 514 -28.47 -14.48 7.57
CA GLY A 514 -28.98 -14.78 8.93
C GLY A 514 -30.45 -14.39 9.19
N THR A 515 -31.15 -13.91 8.18
CA THR A 515 -32.55 -13.47 8.27
C THR A 515 -33.55 -14.47 7.66
N ASN A 516 -33.14 -15.71 7.41
CA ASN A 516 -34.07 -16.80 7.01
C ASN A 516 -34.18 -17.85 8.09
#